data_d791cb43c60347a47241a28f02283c1d
#
_entry.id   d791cb43c60347a47241a28f02283c1d
#
_cell.length_a   1.000
_cell.length_b   1.000
_cell.length_c   1.000
_cell.angle_alpha   90.00
_cell.angle_beta   90.00
_cell.angle_gamma   90.00
#
_symmetry.space_group_name_H-M   'P 1'
#
loop_
_entity.id
_entity.type
_entity.pdbx_description
1 polymer ?
#
loop_
_entity_poly.entity_id
_entity_poly.type
_entity_poly.pdbx_seq_one_letter_code
_entity_poly.pdbx_strand_id
1 'polypeptide(L)'
;VSSTEQRLDAERAEMAAVHHGLRVLAIVPAHNEGETTAEVVRDIHRLAPGVDVVVVDDCSSDRTGDWAREAGARVLPLPVNLGIGGAVQTGFKYAEDHDYDAVI
;
A
#
# COMPACT_ATOMS: atom_id res chain seq x y z
N VAL A 1 -5.00 8.34 8.59
CA VAL A 1 -4.67 8.42 9.92
C VAL A 1 -4.45 7.10 10.61
N SER A 2 -3.29 6.95 11.12
CA SER A 2 -2.89 5.69 11.69
C SER A 2 -3.08 5.67 13.18
N SER A 3 -3.45 4.51 13.71
CA SER A 3 -3.37 4.23 15.12
C SER A 3 -1.88 4.19 15.54
N THR A 4 -1.63 4.21 16.84
CA THR A 4 -0.27 4.07 17.35
C THR A 4 0.40 2.79 16.85
N GLU A 5 -0.37 1.70 16.80
CA GLU A 5 0.12 0.42 16.31
C GLU A 5 0.55 0.49 14.84
N GLN A 6 -0.25 1.11 13.98
CA GLN A 6 0.08 1.29 12.57
C GLN A 6 1.33 2.15 12.39
N ARG A 7 1.48 3.19 13.22
CA ARG A 7 2.68 4.02 13.19
C ARG A 7 3.93 3.23 13.55
N LEU A 8 3.85 2.39 14.58
CA LEU A 8 4.97 1.55 14.99
C LEU A 8 5.33 0.55 13.91
N ASP A 9 4.33 -0.03 13.23
CA ASP A 9 4.58 -0.94 12.11
C ASP A 9 5.28 -0.23 10.96
N ALA A 10 4.86 0.99 10.62
CA ALA A 10 5.49 1.78 9.57
C ALA A 10 6.94 2.13 9.94
N GLU A 11 7.18 2.52 11.19
CA GLU A 11 8.53 2.83 11.66
C GLU A 11 9.46 1.62 11.63
N ARG A 12 8.96 0.44 12.03
CA ARG A 12 9.73 -0.80 11.95
C ARG A 12 10.06 -1.17 10.51
N ALA A 13 9.09 -1.00 9.60
CA ALA A 13 9.29 -1.27 8.19
C ALA A 13 10.35 -0.34 7.59
N GLU A 14 10.34 0.95 7.97
CA GLU A 14 11.34 1.91 7.52
C GLU A 14 12.73 1.53 8.04
N MET A 15 12.84 1.15 9.31
CA MET A 15 14.11 0.69 9.86
C MET A 15 14.63 -0.53 9.11
N ALA A 16 13.77 -1.49 8.81
CA ALA A 16 14.16 -2.68 8.04
C ALA A 16 14.65 -2.31 6.64
N ALA A 17 13.93 -1.42 5.96
CA ALA A 17 14.28 -1.00 4.60
C ALA A 17 15.61 -0.24 4.59
N VAL A 18 15.78 0.73 5.48
CA VAL A 18 16.93 1.64 5.47
C VAL A 18 18.17 0.98 6.10
N HIS A 19 18.00 0.36 7.27
CA HIS A 19 19.15 -0.14 8.05
C HIS A 19 19.58 -1.55 7.69
N HIS A 20 18.70 -2.34 7.09
CA HIS A 20 18.99 -3.74 6.73
C HIS A 20 19.02 -3.98 5.22
N GLY A 21 18.79 -2.95 4.42
CA GLY A 21 18.81 -3.05 2.97
C GLY A 21 17.67 -3.91 2.41
N LEU A 22 16.57 -4.07 3.14
CA LEU A 22 15.43 -4.86 2.69
C LEU A 22 14.50 -4.01 1.81
N ARG A 23 13.96 -4.64 0.77
CA ARG A 23 12.90 -4.04 -0.03
C ARG A 23 11.58 -4.37 0.63
N VAL A 24 10.88 -3.36 1.12
CA VAL A 24 9.63 -3.51 1.85
C VAL A 24 8.50 -2.85 1.07
N LEU A 25 7.39 -3.56 0.93
CA LEU A 25 6.19 -3.08 0.25
C LEU A 25 5.02 -2.98 1.23
N ALA A 26 4.37 -1.83 1.25
CA ALA A 26 3.09 -1.67 1.94
C ALA A 26 1.97 -1.96 0.94
N ILE A 27 1.06 -2.87 1.31
CA ILE A 27 -0.09 -3.25 0.50
C ILE A 27 -1.32 -2.59 1.10
N VAL A 28 -1.98 -1.76 0.31
CA VAL A 28 -3.18 -1.03 0.74
C VAL A 28 -4.35 -1.47 -0.15
N PRO A 29 -5.23 -2.33 0.35
CA PRO A 29 -6.45 -2.64 -0.39
C PRO A 29 -7.43 -1.48 -0.28
N ALA A 30 -8.10 -1.14 -1.36
CA ALA A 30 -9.01 0.00 -1.39
C ALA A 30 -10.21 -0.28 -2.28
N HIS A 31 -11.38 0.20 -1.86
CA HIS A 31 -12.61 0.12 -2.63
C HIS A 31 -13.50 1.32 -2.31
N ASN A 32 -13.68 2.21 -3.30
CA ASN A 32 -14.51 3.42 -3.15
C ASN A 32 -14.14 4.25 -1.91
N GLU A 33 -12.85 4.44 -1.67
CA GLU A 33 -12.34 5.13 -0.49
C GLU A 33 -11.35 6.23 -0.86
N GLY A 34 -11.57 6.89 -1.98
CA GLY A 34 -10.64 7.79 -2.65
C GLY A 34 -9.77 8.66 -1.75
N GLU A 35 -10.38 9.60 -1.02
CA GLU A 35 -9.61 10.53 -0.19
C GLU A 35 -8.88 9.83 0.95
N THR A 36 -9.56 8.90 1.61
CA THR A 36 -8.97 8.14 2.72
C THR A 36 -7.77 7.33 2.25
N THR A 37 -7.89 6.70 1.08
CA THR A 37 -6.77 5.94 0.50
C THR A 37 -5.58 6.85 0.21
N ALA A 38 -5.83 8.01 -0.38
CA ALA A 38 -4.76 8.98 -0.66
C ALA A 38 -4.07 9.45 0.61
N GLU A 39 -4.84 9.71 1.67
CA GLU A 39 -4.27 10.08 2.97
C GLU A 39 -3.38 8.99 3.55
N VAL A 40 -3.83 7.74 3.48
CA VAL A 40 -3.03 6.58 3.94
C VAL A 40 -1.72 6.50 3.18
N VAL A 41 -1.75 6.65 1.87
CA VAL A 41 -0.53 6.64 1.04
C VAL A 41 0.42 7.74 1.46
N ARG A 42 -0.09 8.96 1.61
CA ARG A 42 0.75 10.09 2.03
C ARG A 42 1.34 9.89 3.41
N ASP A 43 0.56 9.33 4.35
CA ASP A 43 1.05 9.03 5.70
C ASP A 43 2.16 7.99 5.68
N ILE A 44 2.02 6.93 4.89
CA ILE A 44 3.06 5.92 4.77
C ILE A 44 4.34 6.54 4.21
N HIS A 45 4.23 7.34 3.15
CA HIS A 45 5.40 8.00 2.56
C HIS A 45 6.08 8.97 3.52
N ARG A 46 5.30 9.63 4.38
CA ARG A 46 5.83 10.55 5.37
C ARG A 46 6.51 9.82 6.52
N LEU A 47 5.91 8.73 7.00
CA LEU A 47 6.41 7.98 8.15
C LEU A 47 7.49 6.96 7.79
N ALA A 48 7.43 6.44 6.58
CA ALA A 48 8.32 5.37 6.13
C ALA A 48 8.74 5.59 4.67
N PRO A 49 9.56 6.64 4.39
CA PRO A 49 9.91 6.99 3.00
C PRO A 49 10.71 5.92 2.27
N GLY A 50 11.34 4.98 2.98
CA GLY A 50 12.05 3.86 2.37
C GLY A 50 11.16 2.68 1.98
N VAL A 51 9.85 2.77 2.23
CA VAL A 51 8.89 1.70 1.95
C VAL A 51 8.09 2.08 0.70
N ASP A 52 8.01 1.16 -0.26
CA ASP A 52 7.18 1.34 -1.45
C ASP A 52 5.72 1.05 -1.11
N VAL A 53 4.80 1.70 -1.82
CA VAL A 53 3.37 1.52 -1.58
C VAL A 53 2.68 1.06 -2.85
N VAL A 54 1.91 -0.02 -2.74
CA VAL A 54 0.99 -0.45 -3.78
C VAL A 54 -0.44 -0.39 -3.24
N VAL A 55 -1.31 0.28 -3.98
CA VAL A 55 -2.74 0.27 -3.70
C VAL A 55 -3.38 -0.73 -4.64
N VAL A 56 -4.06 -1.72 -4.08
CA VAL A 56 -4.86 -2.65 -4.88
C VAL A 56 -6.28 -2.10 -4.91
N ASP A 57 -6.65 -1.55 -6.05
CA ASP A 57 -7.96 -0.94 -6.26
C ASP A 57 -8.96 -2.04 -6.63
N ASP A 58 -9.79 -2.42 -5.67
CA ASP A 58 -10.73 -3.55 -5.81
C ASP A 58 -11.98 -3.13 -6.58
N CYS A 59 -11.80 -2.75 -7.83
CA CYS A 59 -12.86 -2.38 -8.76
C CYS A 59 -13.70 -1.19 -8.25
N SER A 60 -13.03 -0.10 -7.87
CA SER A 60 -13.72 1.12 -7.45
C SER A 60 -14.45 1.77 -8.61
N SER A 61 -15.61 2.33 -8.31
CA SER A 61 -16.39 3.11 -9.26
C SER A 61 -16.10 4.61 -9.16
N ASP A 62 -15.39 5.04 -8.14
CA ASP A 62 -14.95 6.43 -7.96
C ASP A 62 -13.52 6.61 -8.45
N ARG A 63 -12.91 7.75 -8.09
CA ARG A 63 -11.53 8.07 -8.49
C ARG A 63 -10.47 7.57 -7.49
N THR A 64 -10.76 6.51 -6.74
CA THR A 64 -9.83 5.97 -5.75
C THR A 64 -8.44 5.71 -6.35
N GLY A 65 -8.37 5.03 -7.48
CA GLY A 65 -7.10 4.73 -8.14
C GLY A 65 -6.34 5.98 -8.57
N ASP A 66 -7.04 6.95 -9.14
CA ASP A 66 -6.41 8.21 -9.58
C ASP A 66 -5.81 8.97 -8.40
N TRP A 67 -6.56 9.09 -7.32
CA TRP A 67 -6.08 9.80 -6.12
C TRP A 67 -4.91 9.09 -5.46
N ALA A 68 -4.92 7.75 -5.48
CA ALA A 68 -3.79 6.97 -4.97
C ALA A 68 -2.52 7.21 -5.80
N ARG A 69 -2.64 7.26 -7.11
CA ARG A 69 -1.50 7.57 -8.00
C ARG A 69 -0.98 8.97 -7.74
N GLU A 70 -1.87 9.95 -7.61
CA GLU A 70 -1.48 11.33 -7.31
C GLU A 70 -0.75 11.43 -5.97
N ALA A 71 -1.09 10.57 -5.02
CA ALA A 71 -0.43 10.52 -3.71
C ALA A 71 0.92 9.79 -3.77
N GLY A 72 1.27 9.18 -4.88
CA GLY A 72 2.57 8.56 -5.09
C GLY A 72 2.58 7.03 -5.03
N ALA A 73 1.43 6.38 -4.96
CA ALA A 73 1.37 4.93 -4.92
C ALA A 73 1.40 4.32 -6.31
N ARG A 74 1.91 3.09 -6.41
CA ARG A 74 1.63 2.22 -7.52
C ARG A 74 0.21 1.70 -7.35
N VAL A 75 -0.57 1.60 -8.42
CA VAL A 75 -1.95 1.14 -8.34
C VAL A 75 -2.14 -0.09 -9.22
N LEU A 76 -2.78 -1.11 -8.64
CA LEU A 76 -3.20 -2.32 -9.35
C LEU A 76 -4.72 -2.31 -9.43
N PRO A 77 -5.32 -1.91 -10.57
CA PRO A 77 -6.78 -1.93 -10.70
C PRO A 77 -7.26 -3.34 -10.98
N LEU A 78 -8.20 -3.81 -10.18
CA LEU A 78 -8.83 -5.12 -10.41
C LEU A 78 -10.07 -4.94 -11.29
N PRO A 79 -10.27 -5.83 -12.27
CA PRO A 79 -11.44 -5.72 -13.17
C PRO A 79 -12.75 -6.15 -12.52
N VAL A 80 -12.67 -6.86 -11.40
CA VAL A 80 -13.84 -7.29 -10.62
C VAL A 80 -13.57 -7.11 -9.14
N ASN A 81 -14.61 -6.98 -8.35
CA ASN A 81 -14.48 -6.88 -6.90
C ASN A 81 -14.19 -8.27 -6.32
N LEU A 82 -13.00 -8.43 -5.75
CA LEU A 82 -12.55 -9.68 -5.14
C LEU A 82 -12.73 -9.70 -3.62
N GLY A 83 -13.07 -8.56 -3.02
CA GLY A 83 -13.07 -8.40 -1.58
C GLY A 83 -11.67 -8.20 -1.02
N ILE A 84 -11.59 -7.88 0.27
CA ILE A 84 -10.33 -7.51 0.91
C ILE A 84 -9.30 -8.65 0.86
N GLY A 85 -9.73 -9.90 1.06
CA GLY A 85 -8.84 -11.05 1.00
C GLY A 85 -8.21 -11.23 -0.38
N GLY A 86 -9.01 -11.12 -1.43
CA GLY A 86 -8.52 -11.23 -2.80
C GLY A 86 -7.61 -10.08 -3.18
N ALA A 87 -7.93 -8.87 -2.72
CA ALA A 87 -7.08 -7.71 -2.96
C ALA A 87 -5.72 -7.86 -2.28
N VAL A 88 -5.70 -8.33 -1.03
CA VAL A 88 -4.45 -8.57 -0.30
C VAL A 88 -3.61 -9.65 -0.98
N GLN A 89 -4.23 -10.73 -1.42
CA GLN A 89 -3.52 -11.79 -2.15
C GLN A 89 -2.91 -11.27 -3.45
N THR A 90 -3.62 -10.41 -4.16
CA THR A 90 -3.09 -9.75 -5.35
C THR A 90 -1.83 -8.94 -5.01
N GLY A 91 -1.88 -8.23 -3.89
CA GLY A 91 -0.71 -7.48 -3.40
C GLY A 91 0.47 -8.38 -3.07
N PHE A 92 0.24 -9.52 -2.44
CA PHE A 92 1.31 -10.50 -2.16
C PHE A 92 1.92 -11.04 -3.44
N LYS A 93 1.11 -11.35 -4.43
CA LYS A 93 1.63 -11.82 -5.72
C LYS A 93 2.47 -10.74 -6.40
N TYR A 94 2.03 -9.50 -6.35
CA TYR A 94 2.79 -8.37 -6.86
C TYR A 94 4.15 -8.27 -6.14
N ALA A 95 4.15 -8.39 -4.83
CA ALA A 95 5.39 -8.34 -4.04
C ALA A 95 6.36 -9.45 -4.43
N GLU A 96 5.86 -10.67 -4.62
CA GLU A 96 6.66 -11.81 -5.04
C GLU A 96 7.23 -11.60 -6.44
N ASP A 97 6.40 -11.15 -7.38
CA ASP A 97 6.80 -10.93 -8.77
C ASP A 97 7.83 -9.81 -8.91
N HIS A 98 7.90 -8.88 -7.96
CA HIS A 98 8.79 -7.72 -7.99
C HIS A 98 9.92 -7.79 -6.96
N ASP A 99 10.17 -8.99 -6.43
CA ASP A 99 11.32 -9.27 -5.55
C ASP A 99 11.36 -8.42 -4.28
N TYR A 100 10.20 -8.20 -3.67
CA TYR A 100 10.17 -7.58 -2.34
C TYR A 100 10.53 -8.62 -1.28
N ASP A 101 11.25 -8.16 -0.25
CA ASP A 101 11.72 -9.02 0.84
C ASP A 101 10.69 -9.16 1.94
N ALA A 102 9.84 -8.15 2.10
CA ALA A 102 8.82 -8.13 3.15
C ALA A 102 7.63 -7.28 2.74
N VAL A 103 6.48 -7.55 3.32
CA VAL A 103 5.24 -6.78 3.13
C VAL A 103 4.65 -6.37 4.46
N ILE A 104 3.90 -5.28 4.45
CA ILE A 104 3.12 -4.82 5.59
C ILE A 104 1.70 -4.45 5.18
#